data_e43da130caadd975e51e4c6e0c58ee39
#
_entry.id   e43da130caadd975e51e4c6e0c58ee39
#
_cell.length_a   1.000
_cell.length_b   1.000
_cell.length_c   1.000
_cell.angle_alpha   90.00
_cell.angle_beta   90.00
_cell.angle_gamma   90.00
#
_symmetry.space_group_name_H-M   'P 1'
#
loop_
_entity.id
_entity.type
_entity.pdbx_description
1 polymer ?
#
loop_
_entity_poly.entity_id
_entity_poly.type
_entity_poly.pdbx_seq_one_letter_code
_entity_poly.pdbx_strand_id
1 'polypeptide(L)'
;MHRVFPPFVSGIGAFGLLVLRIVTGLAFTMHGWGKIQSPGGPFHWMDQMPDAPPGPVQALAVLAEFGGGIALIVGFLTPLAAFLIAGTMTVALAKVHLPHGDPFVSVGGPSFEPAAGYLAQMIMFLLVGPGMLSVDALLFRKKQATGL
;
A
#
# COMPACT_ATOMS: atom_id res chain seq x y z
N MET A 1 29.26 9.02 -5.04
CA MET A 1 27.85 9.03 -5.48
C MET A 1 27.01 8.42 -4.36
N HIS A 2 26.14 9.20 -3.74
CA HIS A 2 25.23 8.68 -2.72
C HIS A 2 24.23 7.72 -3.39
N ARG A 3 24.13 6.50 -2.89
CA ARG A 3 23.12 5.53 -3.34
C ARG A 3 21.74 6.06 -2.98
N VAL A 4 20.90 6.32 -3.95
CA VAL A 4 19.55 6.83 -3.77
C VAL A 4 18.65 5.78 -3.10
N PHE A 5 18.99 4.50 -3.22
CA PHE A 5 18.25 3.40 -2.61
C PHE A 5 19.14 2.57 -1.68
N PRO A 6 18.63 2.16 -0.49
CA PRO A 6 19.35 1.27 0.38
C PRO A 6 19.61 -0.10 -0.32
N PRO A 7 20.66 -0.83 0.09
CA PRO A 7 20.89 -2.19 -0.42
C PRO A 7 19.71 -3.09 -0.04
N PHE A 8 19.37 -4.04 -0.92
CA PHE A 8 18.30 -4.99 -0.65
C PHE A 8 18.61 -5.83 0.59
N VAL A 9 17.69 -5.83 1.55
CA VAL A 9 17.77 -6.66 2.76
C VAL A 9 17.82 -8.14 2.38
N SER A 10 18.74 -8.89 3.00
CA SER A 10 19.00 -10.30 2.72
C SER A 10 18.76 -11.19 3.96
N GLY A 11 18.90 -12.50 3.81
CA GLY A 11 18.75 -13.46 4.90
C GLY A 11 17.34 -13.48 5.49
N ILE A 12 17.25 -13.69 6.80
CA ILE A 12 15.97 -13.81 7.52
C ILE A 12 15.12 -12.54 7.40
N GLY A 13 15.73 -11.36 7.31
CA GLY A 13 15.03 -10.11 7.11
C GLY A 13 14.32 -10.06 5.75
N ALA A 14 14.89 -10.62 4.70
CA ALA A 14 14.23 -10.72 3.39
C ALA A 14 13.00 -11.63 3.45
N PHE A 15 13.07 -12.71 4.21
CA PHE A 15 11.92 -13.59 4.42
C PHE A 15 10.80 -12.88 5.21
N GLY A 16 11.14 -12.14 6.26
CA GLY A 16 10.17 -11.33 7.01
C GLY A 16 9.46 -10.29 6.10
N LEU A 17 10.24 -9.59 5.25
CA LEU A 17 9.67 -8.65 4.26
C LEU A 17 8.79 -9.36 3.22
N LEU A 18 9.14 -10.57 2.78
CA LEU A 18 8.30 -11.35 1.87
C LEU A 18 6.95 -11.68 2.50
N VAL A 19 6.94 -12.19 3.74
CA VAL A 19 5.70 -12.51 4.46
C VAL A 19 4.84 -11.25 4.63
N LEU A 20 5.44 -10.14 5.06
CA LEU A 20 4.74 -8.88 5.24
C LEU A 20 4.13 -8.38 3.92
N ARG A 21 4.86 -8.45 2.80
CA ARG A 21 4.35 -8.07 1.47
C ARG A 21 3.17 -8.94 1.03
N ILE A 22 3.27 -10.26 1.21
CA ILE A 22 2.19 -11.18 0.82
C ILE A 22 0.91 -10.86 1.61
N VAL A 23 0.99 -10.79 2.93
CA VAL A 23 -0.19 -10.54 3.78
C VAL A 23 -0.80 -9.17 3.48
N THR A 24 0.02 -8.13 3.46
CA THR A 24 -0.44 -6.77 3.20
C THR A 24 -0.96 -6.61 1.77
N GLY A 25 -0.24 -7.18 0.80
CA GLY A 25 -0.64 -7.13 -0.60
C GLY A 25 -1.97 -7.86 -0.86
N LEU A 26 -2.20 -9.01 -0.23
CA LEU A 26 -3.49 -9.70 -0.29
C LEU A 26 -4.61 -8.84 0.31
N ALA A 27 -4.38 -8.22 1.47
CA ALA A 27 -5.36 -7.32 2.09
C ALA A 27 -5.76 -6.19 1.13
N PHE A 28 -4.78 -5.48 0.55
CA PHE A 28 -5.07 -4.39 -0.38
C PHE A 28 -5.69 -4.85 -1.70
N THR A 29 -5.28 -6.00 -2.24
CA THR A 29 -5.93 -6.60 -3.41
C THR A 29 -7.41 -6.85 -3.14
N MET A 30 -7.76 -7.38 -1.97
CA MET A 30 -9.15 -7.63 -1.58
C MET A 30 -9.92 -6.33 -1.33
N HIS A 31 -9.31 -5.32 -0.70
CA HIS A 31 -9.94 -3.99 -0.53
C HIS A 31 -10.24 -3.33 -1.88
N GLY A 32 -9.28 -3.33 -2.80
CA GLY A 32 -9.46 -2.79 -4.14
C GLY A 32 -10.49 -3.59 -4.95
N TRP A 33 -10.49 -4.92 -4.84
CA TRP A 33 -11.47 -5.77 -5.49
C TRP A 33 -12.90 -5.49 -5.02
N GLY A 34 -13.10 -5.31 -3.71
CA GLY A 34 -14.41 -4.94 -3.17
C GLY A 34 -14.95 -3.62 -3.75
N LYS A 35 -14.05 -2.63 -3.98
CA LYS A 35 -14.43 -1.36 -4.62
C LYS A 35 -14.78 -1.53 -6.10
N ILE A 36 -14.07 -2.41 -6.82
CA ILE A 36 -14.38 -2.75 -8.23
C ILE A 36 -15.78 -3.38 -8.34
N GLN A 37 -16.14 -4.25 -7.39
CA GLN A 37 -17.43 -4.94 -7.37
C GLN A 37 -18.58 -4.10 -6.78
N SER A 38 -18.31 -2.92 -6.24
CA SER A 38 -19.36 -2.06 -5.70
C SER A 38 -20.35 -1.62 -6.79
N PRO A 39 -21.59 -1.27 -6.45
CA PRO A 39 -22.64 -0.91 -7.44
C PRO A 39 -22.24 0.21 -8.39
N GLY A 40 -21.37 1.13 -7.99
CA GLY A 40 -20.86 2.22 -8.84
C GLY A 40 -19.57 1.85 -9.59
N GLY A 41 -19.01 0.65 -9.36
CA GLY A 41 -17.73 0.26 -9.90
C GLY A 41 -16.58 1.17 -9.42
N PRO A 42 -15.42 1.10 -10.08
CA PRO A 42 -14.21 1.78 -9.59
C PRO A 42 -14.30 3.32 -9.56
N PHE A 43 -15.24 3.92 -10.29
CA PHE A 43 -15.38 5.37 -10.40
C PHE A 43 -16.42 5.98 -9.46
N HIS A 44 -17.32 5.17 -8.86
CA HIS A 44 -18.48 5.63 -8.12
C HIS A 44 -18.76 4.86 -6.83
N TRP A 45 -17.75 4.16 -6.29
CA TRP A 45 -17.90 3.34 -5.08
C TRP A 45 -18.12 4.16 -3.78
N MET A 46 -17.80 5.47 -3.83
CA MET A 46 -17.99 6.42 -2.71
C MET A 46 -19.17 7.39 -2.90
N ASP A 47 -19.89 7.36 -4.00
CA ASP A 47 -20.88 8.38 -4.35
C ASP A 47 -22.03 8.53 -3.34
N GLN A 48 -22.22 7.56 -2.45
CA GLN A 48 -23.20 7.64 -1.36
C GLN A 48 -22.67 8.41 -0.12
N MET A 49 -21.39 8.76 -0.10
CA MET A 49 -20.80 9.51 1.01
C MET A 49 -20.91 11.02 0.76
N PRO A 50 -21.22 11.83 1.79
CA PRO A 50 -21.07 13.27 1.68
C PRO A 50 -19.62 13.61 1.26
N ASP A 51 -19.48 14.58 0.37
CA ASP A 51 -18.17 15.03 -0.13
C ASP A 51 -17.34 13.94 -0.84
N ALA A 52 -18.00 12.99 -1.51
CA ALA A 52 -17.32 11.98 -2.31
C ALA A 52 -16.37 12.65 -3.34
N PRO A 53 -15.12 12.17 -3.48
CA PRO A 53 -14.19 12.72 -4.45
C PRO A 53 -14.64 12.41 -5.88
N PRO A 54 -14.20 13.19 -6.89
CA PRO A 54 -14.51 12.92 -8.29
C PRO A 54 -14.13 11.50 -8.71
N GLY A 55 -14.89 10.89 -9.62
CA GLY A 55 -14.71 9.51 -10.08
C GLY A 55 -13.28 9.12 -10.45
N PRO A 56 -12.50 9.94 -11.19
CA PRO A 56 -11.09 9.63 -11.47
C PRO A 56 -10.23 9.48 -10.20
N VAL A 57 -10.51 10.23 -9.14
CA VAL A 57 -9.80 10.12 -7.86
C VAL A 57 -10.19 8.81 -7.15
N GLN A 58 -11.48 8.44 -7.23
CA GLN A 58 -11.95 7.15 -6.73
C GLN A 58 -11.27 5.99 -7.47
N ALA A 59 -11.17 6.06 -8.80
CA ALA A 59 -10.50 5.04 -9.60
C ALA A 59 -8.99 4.96 -9.31
N LEU A 60 -8.34 6.09 -9.04
CA LEU A 60 -6.94 6.10 -8.62
C LEU A 60 -6.73 5.37 -7.28
N ALA A 61 -7.64 5.53 -6.32
CA ALA A 61 -7.59 4.78 -5.07
C ALA A 61 -7.76 3.27 -5.30
N VAL A 62 -8.68 2.87 -6.19
CA VAL A 62 -8.83 1.46 -6.58
C VAL A 62 -7.56 0.91 -7.23
N LEU A 63 -6.96 1.66 -8.15
CA LEU A 63 -5.69 1.27 -8.79
C LEU A 63 -4.56 1.15 -7.77
N ALA A 64 -4.47 2.10 -6.84
CA ALA A 64 -3.47 2.08 -5.78
C ALA A 64 -3.61 0.84 -4.89
N GLU A 65 -4.82 0.47 -4.51
CA GLU A 65 -5.07 -0.66 -3.63
C GLU A 65 -5.01 -2.00 -4.39
N PHE A 66 -5.78 -2.16 -5.46
CA PHE A 66 -5.81 -3.42 -6.21
C PHE A 66 -4.49 -3.68 -6.94
N GLY A 67 -4.05 -2.74 -7.77
CA GLY A 67 -2.80 -2.85 -8.52
C GLY A 67 -1.57 -2.81 -7.62
N GLY A 68 -1.55 -1.90 -6.65
CA GLY A 68 -0.49 -1.79 -5.65
C GLY A 68 -0.40 -3.01 -4.75
N GLY A 69 -1.55 -3.62 -4.37
CA GLY A 69 -1.59 -4.87 -3.62
C GLY A 69 -0.91 -6.02 -4.37
N ILE A 70 -1.24 -6.22 -5.65
CA ILE A 70 -0.60 -7.22 -6.51
C ILE A 70 0.90 -6.92 -6.65
N ALA A 71 1.27 -5.66 -6.88
CA ALA A 71 2.66 -5.23 -6.99
C ALA A 71 3.46 -5.53 -5.71
N LEU A 72 2.88 -5.33 -4.52
CA LEU A 72 3.49 -5.70 -3.24
C LEU A 72 3.71 -7.21 -3.14
N ILE A 73 2.72 -8.05 -3.51
CA ILE A 73 2.83 -9.51 -3.43
C ILE A 73 4.07 -9.97 -4.21
N VAL A 74 4.20 -9.57 -5.47
CA VAL A 74 5.31 -9.99 -6.32
C VAL A 74 6.61 -9.21 -6.03
N GLY A 75 6.51 -8.08 -5.34
CA GLY A 75 7.63 -7.18 -5.07
C GLY A 75 8.14 -6.47 -6.32
N PHE A 76 7.21 -5.97 -7.14
CA PHE A 76 7.49 -5.20 -8.35
C PHE A 76 7.08 -3.74 -8.17
N LEU A 77 7.99 -2.82 -8.48
CA LEU A 77 7.81 -1.38 -8.23
C LEU A 77 7.33 -1.10 -6.80
N THR A 78 7.87 -1.84 -5.84
CA THR A 78 7.43 -1.81 -4.44
C THR A 78 7.40 -0.40 -3.84
N PRO A 79 8.40 0.48 -4.05
CA PRO A 79 8.32 1.84 -3.52
C PRO A 79 7.17 2.66 -4.10
N LEU A 80 6.86 2.49 -5.39
CA LEU A 80 5.73 3.17 -6.02
C LEU A 80 4.39 2.66 -5.47
N ALA A 81 4.22 1.34 -5.38
CA ALA A 81 3.04 0.72 -4.79
C ALA A 81 2.84 1.18 -3.34
N ALA A 82 3.91 1.16 -2.54
CA ALA A 82 3.86 1.62 -1.16
C ALA A 82 3.51 3.11 -1.05
N PHE A 83 4.04 3.96 -1.92
CA PHE A 83 3.71 5.38 -1.95
C PHE A 83 2.23 5.63 -2.27
N LEU A 84 1.68 4.96 -3.27
CA LEU A 84 0.28 5.10 -3.66
C LEU A 84 -0.66 4.61 -2.55
N ILE A 85 -0.38 3.44 -1.96
CA ILE A 85 -1.16 2.90 -0.85
C ILE A 85 -1.04 3.79 0.40
N ALA A 86 0.15 4.32 0.71
CA ALA A 86 0.32 5.27 1.81
C ALA A 86 -0.56 6.51 1.61
N GLY A 87 -0.68 7.01 0.38
CA GLY A 87 -1.58 8.10 0.02
C GLY A 87 -3.04 7.76 0.33
N THR A 88 -3.53 6.57 -0.06
CA THR A 88 -4.92 6.16 0.24
C THR A 88 -5.14 6.02 1.75
N MET A 89 -4.19 5.47 2.50
CA MET A 89 -4.31 5.36 3.96
C MET A 89 -4.27 6.72 4.66
N THR A 90 -3.46 7.64 4.18
CA THR A 90 -3.44 9.02 4.70
C THR A 90 -4.78 9.72 4.47
N VAL A 91 -5.38 9.55 3.29
CA VAL A 91 -6.71 10.09 2.99
C VAL A 91 -7.78 9.43 3.87
N ALA A 92 -7.73 8.11 4.06
CA ALA A 92 -8.65 7.39 4.94
C ALA A 92 -8.58 7.93 6.39
N LEU A 93 -7.38 8.13 6.91
CA LEU A 93 -7.20 8.73 8.24
C LEU A 93 -7.74 10.16 8.30
N ALA A 94 -7.32 11.03 7.37
CA ALA A 94 -7.61 12.46 7.44
C ALA A 94 -9.04 12.83 7.06
N LYS A 95 -9.71 12.07 6.17
CA LYS A 95 -11.02 12.40 5.62
C LYS A 95 -12.15 11.51 6.12
N VAL A 96 -11.84 10.32 6.64
CA VAL A 96 -12.86 9.39 7.13
C VAL A 96 -12.77 9.26 8.66
N HIS A 97 -11.70 8.69 9.17
CA HIS A 97 -11.62 8.30 10.58
C HIS A 97 -11.55 9.50 11.54
N LEU A 98 -10.64 10.46 11.28
CA LEU A 98 -10.47 11.61 12.18
C LEU A 98 -11.68 12.52 12.24
N PRO A 99 -12.35 12.88 11.12
CA PRO A 99 -13.57 13.69 11.18
C PRO A 99 -14.74 12.99 11.88
N HIS A 100 -14.83 11.65 11.80
CA HIS A 100 -15.86 10.88 12.51
C HIS A 100 -15.54 10.69 14.00
N GLY A 101 -14.32 11.04 14.45
CA GLY A 101 -13.90 10.83 15.83
C GLY A 101 -13.71 9.35 16.19
N ASP A 102 -13.39 8.51 15.21
CA ASP A 102 -13.15 7.08 15.43
C ASP A 102 -11.99 6.89 16.43
N PRO A 103 -12.10 5.97 17.41
CA PRO A 103 -11.00 5.67 18.32
C PRO A 103 -9.88 4.91 17.63
N PHE A 104 -8.70 4.88 18.24
CA PHE A 104 -7.59 4.06 17.72
C PHE A 104 -8.00 2.58 17.67
N VAL A 105 -8.51 2.04 18.76
CA VAL A 105 -9.02 0.66 18.84
C VAL A 105 -10.49 0.68 19.20
N SER A 106 -11.31 -0.14 18.55
CA SER A 106 -12.72 -0.32 18.84
C SER A 106 -13.10 -1.79 18.84
N VAL A 107 -14.02 -2.17 19.72
CA VAL A 107 -14.59 -3.53 19.75
C VAL A 107 -15.96 -3.50 19.07
N GLY A 108 -16.02 -4.05 17.85
CA GLY A 108 -17.25 -4.15 17.07
C GLY A 108 -17.72 -2.87 16.38
N GLY A 109 -16.89 -1.84 16.34
CA GLY A 109 -17.18 -0.56 15.65
C GLY A 109 -16.01 -0.10 14.78
N PRO A 110 -16.12 1.07 14.12
CA PRO A 110 -15.06 1.64 13.34
C PRO A 110 -13.86 2.03 14.22
N SER A 111 -12.64 1.86 13.69
CA SER A 111 -11.38 2.28 14.31
C SER A 111 -10.38 2.68 13.25
N PHE A 112 -9.42 3.54 13.61
CA PHE A 112 -8.37 3.91 12.66
C PHE A 112 -7.09 3.06 12.77
N GLU A 113 -7.05 2.07 13.69
CA GLU A 113 -5.91 1.16 13.86
C GLU A 113 -5.47 0.48 12.56
N PRO A 114 -6.40 -0.11 11.74
CA PRO A 114 -5.98 -0.77 10.50
C PRO A 114 -5.34 0.20 9.51
N ALA A 115 -5.92 1.39 9.32
CA ALA A 115 -5.39 2.39 8.41
C ALA A 115 -4.02 2.91 8.86
N ALA A 116 -3.85 3.16 10.17
CA ALA A 116 -2.56 3.56 10.74
C ALA A 116 -1.51 2.45 10.64
N GLY A 117 -1.89 1.21 10.93
CA GLY A 117 -1.02 0.04 10.81
C GLY A 117 -0.54 -0.19 9.37
N TYR A 118 -1.43 -0.08 8.39
CA TYR A 118 -1.05 -0.16 6.98
C TYR A 118 -0.17 1.01 6.55
N LEU A 119 -0.46 2.23 6.99
CA LEU A 119 0.40 3.39 6.70
C LEU A 119 1.83 3.17 7.22
N ALA A 120 1.98 2.67 8.45
CA ALA A 120 3.29 2.35 9.02
C ALA A 120 4.05 1.28 8.20
N GLN A 121 3.33 0.25 7.71
CA GLN A 121 3.91 -0.77 6.83
C GLN A 121 4.37 -0.18 5.49
N MET A 122 3.59 0.74 4.90
CA MET A 122 3.98 1.41 3.66
C MET A 122 5.21 2.29 3.86
N ILE A 123 5.30 3.01 4.96
CA ILE A 123 6.50 3.79 5.33
C ILE A 123 7.71 2.84 5.45
N MET A 124 7.55 1.68 6.07
CA MET A 124 8.62 0.68 6.14
C MET A 124 9.07 0.24 4.74
N PHE A 125 8.16 -0.08 3.82
CA PHE A 125 8.54 -0.47 2.45
C PHE A 125 9.20 0.67 1.68
N LEU A 126 8.84 1.93 1.92
CA LEU A 126 9.50 3.10 1.34
C LEU A 126 10.94 3.26 1.83
N LEU A 127 11.18 3.00 3.12
CA LEU A 127 12.49 3.19 3.74
C LEU A 127 13.44 1.99 3.55
N VAL A 128 12.91 0.78 3.61
CA VAL A 128 13.69 -0.47 3.62
C VAL A 128 13.68 -1.16 2.26
N GLY A 129 12.65 -0.92 1.46
CA GLY A 129 12.43 -1.57 0.17
C GLY A 129 11.85 -2.98 0.30
N PRO A 130 11.77 -3.72 -0.83
CA PRO A 130 11.07 -5.00 -0.91
C PRO A 130 11.85 -6.20 -0.35
N GLY A 131 13.15 -6.06 -0.11
CA GLY A 131 14.04 -7.17 0.23
C GLY A 131 14.49 -8.00 -0.99
N MET A 132 15.43 -8.92 -0.75
CA MET A 132 16.06 -9.74 -1.80
C MET A 132 15.10 -10.71 -2.48
N LEU A 133 14.03 -11.14 -1.81
CA LEU A 133 13.01 -12.05 -2.35
C LEU A 133 11.91 -11.27 -3.07
N SER A 134 12.28 -10.53 -4.12
CA SER A 134 11.38 -9.64 -4.88
C SER A 134 11.78 -9.55 -6.35
N VAL A 135 10.84 -9.21 -7.21
CA VAL A 135 11.10 -8.90 -8.62
C VAL A 135 12.00 -7.67 -8.76
N ASP A 136 11.83 -6.66 -7.91
CA ASP A 136 12.70 -5.48 -7.88
C ASP A 136 14.17 -5.87 -7.65
N ALA A 137 14.43 -6.83 -6.75
CA ALA A 137 15.80 -7.30 -6.52
C ALA A 137 16.37 -8.04 -7.73
N LEU A 138 15.56 -8.84 -8.44
CA LEU A 138 15.99 -9.52 -9.65
C LEU A 138 16.40 -8.53 -10.76
N LEU A 139 15.63 -7.45 -10.90
CA LEU A 139 15.83 -6.45 -11.96
C LEU A 139 16.93 -5.44 -11.66
N PHE A 140 17.03 -4.99 -10.39
CA PHE A 140 17.83 -3.82 -10.04
C PHE A 140 19.09 -4.14 -9.21
N ARG A 141 19.21 -5.36 -8.63
CA ARG A 141 20.38 -5.72 -7.81
C ARG A 141 21.71 -5.62 -8.56
N LYS A 142 21.78 -6.04 -9.82
CA LYS A 142 23.01 -5.96 -10.64
C LYS A 142 23.48 -4.51 -10.83
N LYS A 143 22.57 -3.57 -11.02
CA LYS A 143 22.89 -2.14 -11.17
C LYS A 143 23.47 -1.54 -9.89
N GLN A 144 23.07 -2.03 -8.71
CA GLN A 144 23.63 -1.57 -7.43
C GLN A 144 25.07 -2.09 -7.21
N ALA A 145 25.42 -3.27 -7.72
CA ALA A 145 26.77 -3.86 -7.58
C ALA A 145 27.80 -3.19 -8.48
N THR A 146 27.40 -2.68 -9.67
CA THR A 146 28.30 -2.06 -10.66
C THR A 146 28.48 -0.55 -10.48
N GLY A 147 27.77 0.10 -9.56
CA GLY A 147 27.95 1.53 -9.27
C GLY A 147 27.49 2.47 -10.39
N LEU A 148 26.73 1.98 -11.38
CA LEU A 148 26.15 2.73 -12.48
C LEU A 148 24.77 3.30 -12.11
#